data_19b8a1a373686c13d5e30a4b44b16b9f
#
_entry.id   19b8a1a373686c13d5e30a4b44b16b9f
#
_cell.length_a   1.000
_cell.length_b   1.000
_cell.length_c   1.000
_cell.angle_alpha   90.00
_cell.angle_beta   90.00
_cell.angle_gamma   90.00
#
_symmetry.space_group_name_H-M   'P 1'
#
loop_
_entity.id
_entity.type
_entity.pdbx_description
1 polymer ?
#
loop_
_entity_poly.entity_id
_entity_poly.type
_entity_poly.pdbx_seq_one_letter_code
_entity_poly.pdbx_strand_id
1 'polypeptide(L)'
;AVMIAGTLTAGCAERTSEFKTEAEKESARTEEETAEEEQAGEKKADEDKVIRIAGTASVSQVFYEAFKDKYEAQGYQTEFIPFDSNPVCLEACASGEVDVSLGQQKKFVESFNENSGGDLAMVKPYGMYTGIGLYSNEYTSVEEIPDGSQIAVMNDASNEDVALRILEDADLIKISEDVELATVADIVENPKNLEIIEMEQAQTVTALEDMAAACCWFTHMASVGKDPSSYIVRDGVMINYPMGVFVKSENAESDWAVAMAECFRDPEVQEKIEETFPEVFEFYTSDDQVTE
;
A
#
# COMPACT_ATOMS: atom_id res chain seq x y z
N ALA A 1 59.31 -36.95 58.02
CA ALA A 1 59.83 -35.62 58.27
C ALA A 1 58.92 -34.58 57.69
N VAL A 2 58.47 -33.76 58.56
CA VAL A 2 58.23 -32.31 58.45
C VAL A 2 57.01 -31.89 57.63
N MET A 3 55.93 -31.61 58.31
CA MET A 3 55.44 -30.28 58.72
C MET A 3 55.26 -29.29 57.54
N ILE A 4 54.28 -28.52 57.42
CA ILE A 4 53.31 -27.70 58.21
C ILE A 4 52.49 -26.90 57.24
N ALA A 5 51.40 -26.64 57.53
CA ALA A 5 50.52 -25.57 57.92
C ALA A 5 49.58 -25.03 56.84
N GLY A 6 48.39 -25.06 57.20
CA GLY A 6 47.32 -24.41 56.48
C GLY A 6 47.27 -22.89 56.76
N THR A 7 46.66 -22.22 55.83
CA THR A 7 45.97 -20.96 56.15
C THR A 7 44.69 -20.83 55.34
N LEU A 8 43.59 -20.77 56.03
CA LEU A 8 42.32 -20.24 55.53
C LEU A 8 42.50 -18.76 55.19
N THR A 9 42.08 -18.36 54.00
CA THR A 9 41.70 -16.97 53.77
C THR A 9 40.29 -16.93 53.20
N ALA A 10 39.42 -16.37 54.03
CA ALA A 10 38.05 -15.99 53.65
C ALA A 10 38.13 -14.87 52.58
N GLY A 11 37.58 -15.15 51.41
CA GLY A 11 37.39 -14.12 50.38
C GLY A 11 36.11 -13.33 50.70
N CYS A 12 36.26 -12.09 51.12
CA CYS A 12 35.19 -11.09 51.09
C CYS A 12 34.83 -10.80 49.65
N ALA A 13 33.58 -11.07 49.32
CA ALA A 13 32.96 -10.50 48.09
C ALA A 13 32.72 -9.03 48.35
N GLU A 14 33.55 -8.15 47.76
CA GLU A 14 33.27 -6.72 47.68
C GLU A 14 32.10 -6.51 46.68
N ARG A 15 30.96 -6.10 47.23
CA ARG A 15 29.90 -5.42 46.51
C ARG A 15 30.39 -4.04 46.17
N THR A 16 30.86 -3.80 44.95
CA THR A 16 30.98 -2.46 44.41
C THR A 16 29.59 -1.94 44.08
N SER A 17 29.01 -1.19 45.01
CA SER A 17 27.89 -0.30 44.73
C SER A 17 28.47 0.90 43.94
N GLU A 18 28.19 0.99 42.67
CA GLU A 18 28.46 2.20 41.89
C GLU A 18 27.60 3.34 42.42
N PHE A 19 28.20 4.18 43.26
CA PHE A 19 27.64 5.50 43.58
C PHE A 19 27.88 6.40 42.37
N LYS A 20 26.87 6.58 41.48
CA LYS A 20 26.87 7.69 40.54
C LYS A 20 26.93 8.99 41.31
N THR A 21 27.86 9.86 40.97
CA THR A 21 28.02 11.18 41.56
C THR A 21 26.80 12.07 41.30
N GLU A 22 26.50 13.01 42.21
CA GLU A 22 25.38 13.95 42.01
C GLU A 22 25.49 14.70 40.69
N ALA A 23 26.67 14.99 40.20
CA ALA A 23 26.95 15.64 38.94
C ALA A 23 26.53 14.75 37.72
N GLU A 24 26.71 13.42 37.78
CA GLU A 24 26.26 12.50 36.72
C GLU A 24 24.74 12.34 36.73
N LYS A 25 24.08 12.45 37.87
CA LYS A 25 22.62 12.44 37.97
C LYS A 25 22.00 13.73 37.49
N GLU A 26 22.65 14.86 37.71
CA GLU A 26 22.21 16.19 37.24
C GLU A 26 22.42 16.35 35.72
N SER A 27 23.51 15.81 35.18
CA SER A 27 23.76 15.77 33.73
C SER A 27 22.73 14.87 32.99
N ALA A 28 22.46 13.68 33.52
CA ALA A 28 21.46 12.79 32.93
C ALA A 28 20.03 13.37 32.99
N ARG A 29 19.69 14.08 34.06
CA ARG A 29 18.40 14.74 34.19
C ARG A 29 18.24 15.94 33.25
N THR A 30 19.32 16.70 33.01
CA THR A 30 19.34 17.82 32.07
C THR A 30 19.24 17.32 30.62
N GLU A 31 19.85 16.18 30.31
CA GLU A 31 19.74 15.54 28.96
C GLU A 31 18.33 14.97 28.75
N GLU A 32 17.68 14.38 29.75
CA GLU A 32 16.27 13.94 29.67
C GLU A 32 15.30 15.13 29.53
N GLU A 33 15.48 16.20 30.33
CA GLU A 33 14.62 17.40 30.25
C GLU A 33 14.79 18.14 28.91
N THR A 34 16.02 18.20 28.33
CA THR A 34 16.24 18.76 26.97
C THR A 34 15.65 17.91 25.87
N ALA A 35 15.72 16.57 25.99
CA ALA A 35 15.11 15.67 25.01
C ALA A 35 13.57 15.72 25.03
N GLU A 36 12.96 15.85 26.24
CA GLU A 36 11.52 16.04 26.38
C GLU A 36 11.05 17.41 25.86
N GLU A 37 11.84 18.49 26.08
CA GLU A 37 11.53 19.82 25.52
C GLU A 37 11.74 19.88 23.99
N GLU A 38 12.73 19.21 23.43
CA GLU A 38 12.91 19.09 21.97
C GLU A 38 11.76 18.28 21.33
N GLN A 39 11.38 17.12 21.89
CA GLN A 39 10.24 16.35 21.41
C GLN A 39 8.91 17.09 21.57
N ALA A 40 8.70 17.83 22.65
CA ALA A 40 7.51 18.65 22.84
C ALA A 40 7.51 19.88 21.88
N GLY A 41 8.66 20.39 21.51
CA GLY A 41 8.83 21.46 20.52
C GLY A 41 8.56 20.98 19.09
N GLU A 42 9.04 19.81 18.71
CA GLU A 42 8.76 19.19 17.42
C GLU A 42 7.27 18.84 17.29
N LYS A 43 6.68 18.21 18.31
CA LYS A 43 5.25 17.90 18.33
C LYS A 43 4.35 19.14 18.14
N LYS A 44 4.73 20.25 18.77
CA LYS A 44 4.00 21.50 18.67
C LYS A 44 4.20 22.22 17.34
N ALA A 45 5.34 22.03 16.68
CA ALA A 45 5.60 22.57 15.34
C ALA A 45 4.82 21.81 14.26
N ASP A 46 4.59 20.51 14.44
CA ASP A 46 3.79 19.69 13.55
C ASP A 46 2.28 19.95 13.71
N GLU A 47 1.80 20.25 14.94
CA GLU A 47 0.41 20.58 15.20
C GLU A 47 -0.05 21.91 14.55
N ASP A 48 0.86 22.86 14.34
CA ASP A 48 0.55 24.15 13.69
C ASP A 48 0.73 24.13 12.16
N LYS A 49 1.25 23.02 11.58
CA LYS A 49 1.50 22.87 10.15
C LYS A 49 0.23 22.44 9.42
N VAL A 50 -0.12 23.13 8.34
CA VAL A 50 -1.12 22.64 7.39
C VAL A 50 -0.49 21.62 6.46
N ILE A 51 -0.93 20.37 6.56
CA ILE A 51 -0.45 19.25 5.75
C ILE A 51 -1.16 19.29 4.41
N ARG A 52 -0.40 19.49 3.34
CA ARG A 52 -0.90 19.56 1.96
C ARG A 52 -0.90 18.17 1.34
N ILE A 53 -2.06 17.75 0.87
CA ILE A 53 -2.31 16.40 0.39
C ILE A 53 -2.66 16.44 -1.10
N ALA A 54 -1.79 15.88 -1.95
CA ALA A 54 -2.06 15.68 -3.37
C ALA A 54 -2.87 14.40 -3.59
N GLY A 55 -3.81 14.47 -4.51
CA GLY A 55 -4.55 13.31 -4.97
C GLY A 55 -5.40 13.63 -6.19
N THR A 56 -5.95 12.59 -6.84
CA THR A 56 -6.91 12.78 -7.92
C THR A 56 -8.29 13.13 -7.35
N ALA A 57 -9.06 13.91 -8.09
CA ALA A 57 -10.41 14.34 -7.70
C ALA A 57 -11.44 13.19 -7.67
N SER A 58 -11.05 11.97 -7.99
CA SER A 58 -11.91 10.79 -7.94
C SER A 58 -11.67 9.98 -6.65
N VAL A 59 -10.73 9.06 -6.68
CA VAL A 59 -10.48 8.11 -5.58
C VAL A 59 -9.83 8.78 -4.37
N SER A 60 -8.75 9.56 -4.58
CA SER A 60 -8.01 10.17 -3.47
C SER A 60 -8.82 11.20 -2.69
N GLN A 61 -9.72 11.93 -3.36
CA GLN A 61 -10.61 12.87 -2.68
C GLN A 61 -11.57 12.15 -1.73
N VAL A 62 -12.13 11.01 -2.14
CA VAL A 62 -13.00 10.21 -1.28
C VAL A 62 -12.24 9.70 -0.06
N PHE A 63 -11.01 9.23 -0.24
CA PHE A 63 -10.16 8.84 0.89
C PHE A 63 -9.91 9.99 1.86
N TYR A 64 -9.58 11.17 1.33
CA TYR A 64 -9.39 12.37 2.14
C TYR A 64 -10.65 12.75 2.92
N GLU A 65 -11.79 12.82 2.26
CA GLU A 65 -13.06 13.16 2.90
C GLU A 65 -13.47 12.12 3.96
N ALA A 66 -13.13 10.85 3.77
CA ALA A 66 -13.42 9.80 4.72
C ALA A 66 -12.65 9.97 6.04
N PHE A 67 -11.36 10.30 5.98
CA PHE A 67 -10.52 10.38 7.18
C PHE A 67 -10.34 11.77 7.77
N LYS A 68 -10.60 12.85 7.02
CA LYS A 68 -10.29 14.23 7.38
C LYS A 68 -10.71 14.60 8.80
N ASP A 69 -12.00 14.46 9.11
CA ASP A 69 -12.54 14.87 10.41
C ASP A 69 -11.87 14.16 11.57
N LYS A 70 -11.56 12.87 11.39
CA LYS A 70 -10.91 12.03 12.40
C LYS A 70 -9.45 12.42 12.59
N TYR A 71 -8.76 12.73 11.51
CA TYR A 71 -7.38 13.18 11.55
C TYR A 71 -7.25 14.58 12.15
N GLU A 72 -8.10 15.52 11.75
CA GLU A 72 -8.13 16.90 12.27
C GLU A 72 -8.55 16.95 13.75
N ALA A 73 -9.37 15.99 14.21
CA ALA A 73 -9.70 15.85 15.64
C ALA A 73 -8.50 15.50 16.53
N GLN A 74 -7.39 15.04 15.94
CA GLN A 74 -6.12 14.77 16.64
C GLN A 74 -5.24 16.01 16.76
N GLY A 75 -5.67 17.17 16.20
CA GLY A 75 -4.96 18.45 16.28
C GLY A 75 -4.25 18.86 14.98
N TYR A 76 -4.24 18.00 13.96
CA TYR A 76 -3.63 18.32 12.67
C TYR A 76 -4.54 19.18 11.79
N GLN A 77 -3.95 19.92 10.86
CA GLN A 77 -4.68 20.70 9.85
C GLN A 77 -4.33 20.19 8.46
N THR A 78 -5.33 20.08 7.57
CA THR A 78 -5.12 19.53 6.24
C THR A 78 -5.68 20.42 5.13
N GLU A 79 -5.04 20.35 3.95
CA GLU A 79 -5.50 20.93 2.71
C GLU A 79 -5.38 19.89 1.59
N PHE A 80 -6.52 19.56 0.94
CA PHE A 80 -6.50 18.68 -0.23
C PHE A 80 -6.30 19.47 -1.50
N ILE A 81 -5.32 19.10 -2.30
CA ILE A 81 -4.97 19.74 -3.57
C ILE A 81 -5.18 18.71 -4.68
N PRO A 82 -6.26 18.86 -5.49
CA PRO A 82 -6.53 17.94 -6.58
C PRO A 82 -5.57 18.16 -7.74
N PHE A 83 -5.07 17.06 -8.31
CA PHE A 83 -4.26 17.02 -9.53
C PHE A 83 -4.94 16.14 -10.59
N ASP A 84 -4.59 16.37 -11.86
CA ASP A 84 -5.23 15.69 -12.98
C ASP A 84 -4.77 14.23 -13.14
N SER A 85 -3.61 13.85 -12.59
CA SER A 85 -3.07 12.50 -12.72
C SER A 85 -2.17 12.08 -11.57
N ASN A 86 -2.05 10.78 -11.36
CA ASN A 86 -1.21 10.18 -10.34
C ASN A 86 0.29 10.54 -10.46
N PRO A 87 0.93 10.54 -11.66
CA PRO A 87 2.32 10.97 -11.79
C PRO A 87 2.56 12.40 -11.29
N VAL A 88 1.64 13.32 -11.57
CA VAL A 88 1.75 14.73 -11.12
C VAL A 88 1.63 14.84 -9.61
N CYS A 89 0.77 14.02 -8.97
CA CYS A 89 0.72 13.94 -7.50
C CYS A 89 2.06 13.52 -6.90
N LEU A 90 2.72 12.52 -7.51
CA LEU A 90 4.03 12.04 -7.05
C LEU A 90 5.13 13.09 -7.27
N GLU A 91 5.15 13.76 -8.41
CA GLU A 91 6.10 14.85 -8.70
C GLU A 91 5.96 16.00 -7.70
N ALA A 92 4.74 16.42 -7.39
CA ALA A 92 4.45 17.46 -6.41
C ALA A 92 4.93 17.07 -5.00
N CYS A 93 4.73 15.81 -4.60
CA CYS A 93 5.20 15.29 -3.31
C CYS A 93 6.73 15.17 -3.29
N ALA A 94 7.35 14.61 -4.32
CA ALA A 94 8.80 14.47 -4.42
C ALA A 94 9.53 15.83 -4.43
N SER A 95 8.96 16.85 -5.07
CA SER A 95 9.50 18.21 -5.06
C SER A 95 9.30 18.96 -3.75
N GLY A 96 8.36 18.50 -2.90
CA GLY A 96 7.97 19.19 -1.65
C GLY A 96 6.94 20.31 -1.85
N GLU A 97 6.30 20.38 -3.02
CA GLU A 97 5.14 21.26 -3.25
C GLU A 97 3.97 20.87 -2.36
N VAL A 98 3.80 19.56 -2.13
CA VAL A 98 2.87 18.99 -1.16
C VAL A 98 3.60 18.06 -0.20
N ASP A 99 2.96 17.75 0.93
CA ASP A 99 3.55 16.91 1.98
C ASP A 99 3.23 15.42 1.77
N VAL A 100 2.09 15.13 1.14
CA VAL A 100 1.53 13.77 0.95
C VAL A 100 1.08 13.58 -0.49
N SER A 101 1.32 12.38 -1.05
CA SER A 101 0.58 11.83 -2.20
C SER A 101 -0.32 10.71 -1.70
N LEU A 102 -1.64 10.88 -1.88
CA LEU A 102 -2.64 10.00 -1.28
C LEU A 102 -3.24 9.02 -2.30
N GLY A 103 -3.39 7.76 -1.89
CA GLY A 103 -4.14 6.75 -2.64
C GLY A 103 -3.38 6.13 -3.80
N GLN A 104 -2.06 6.28 -3.82
CA GLN A 104 -1.21 5.62 -4.80
C GLN A 104 -0.96 4.16 -4.40
N GLN A 105 -0.66 3.32 -5.39
CA GLN A 105 -0.23 1.94 -5.17
C GLN A 105 1.29 1.88 -4.95
N LYS A 106 1.75 1.08 -4.00
CA LYS A 106 3.17 0.96 -3.63
C LYS A 106 4.08 0.69 -4.84
N LYS A 107 3.76 -0.32 -5.66
CA LYS A 107 4.56 -0.68 -6.84
C LYS A 107 4.66 0.46 -7.87
N PHE A 108 3.59 1.24 -8.04
CA PHE A 108 3.60 2.39 -8.92
C PHE A 108 4.55 3.49 -8.43
N VAL A 109 4.58 3.73 -7.11
CA VAL A 109 5.49 4.71 -6.50
C VAL A 109 6.95 4.23 -6.54
N GLU A 110 7.20 2.94 -6.32
CA GLU A 110 8.53 2.35 -6.48
C GLU A 110 9.07 2.55 -7.90
N SER A 111 8.25 2.26 -8.93
CA SER A 111 8.61 2.51 -10.34
C SER A 111 8.83 4.01 -10.62
N PHE A 112 8.05 4.90 -10.02
CA PHE A 112 8.28 6.34 -10.12
C PHE A 112 9.64 6.73 -9.53
N ASN A 113 9.97 6.25 -8.33
CA ASN A 113 11.26 6.54 -7.68
C ASN A 113 12.44 6.09 -8.56
N GLU A 114 12.37 4.87 -9.12
CA GLU A 114 13.42 4.32 -9.99
C GLU A 114 13.62 5.17 -11.26
N ASN A 115 12.54 5.61 -11.88
CA ASN A 115 12.59 6.33 -13.16
C ASN A 115 12.87 7.83 -13.03
N SER A 116 12.44 8.46 -11.93
CA SER A 116 12.55 9.91 -11.72
C SER A 116 13.64 10.31 -10.71
N GLY A 117 14.22 9.33 -10.00
CA GLY A 117 15.12 9.59 -8.87
C GLY A 117 14.38 10.18 -7.66
N GLY A 118 13.09 9.89 -7.53
CA GLY A 118 12.28 10.27 -6.38
C GLY A 118 12.68 9.48 -5.13
N ASP A 119 12.30 10.01 -3.97
CA ASP A 119 12.51 9.38 -2.67
C ASP A 119 11.21 9.44 -1.86
N LEU A 120 10.19 8.73 -2.37
CA LEU A 120 8.90 8.62 -1.72
C LEU A 120 8.77 7.25 -1.05
N ALA A 121 8.30 7.24 0.19
CA ALA A 121 8.04 6.03 0.96
C ALA A 121 6.57 5.93 1.34
N MET A 122 6.08 4.70 1.39
CA MET A 122 4.76 4.41 1.92
C MET A 122 4.79 4.41 3.44
N VAL A 123 3.83 5.13 4.03
CA VAL A 123 3.68 5.20 5.48
C VAL A 123 2.91 3.97 5.97
N LYS A 124 3.36 3.39 7.07
CA LYS A 124 2.65 2.32 7.78
C LYS A 124 1.77 2.88 8.89
N PRO A 125 0.68 2.19 9.25
CA PRO A 125 0.23 0.90 8.73
C PRO A 125 -0.36 0.99 7.31
N TYR A 126 -0.28 -0.11 6.56
CA TYR A 126 -0.89 -0.18 5.23
C TYR A 126 -2.41 -0.04 5.33
N GLY A 127 -3.01 0.77 4.46
CA GLY A 127 -4.43 1.10 4.50
C GLY A 127 -5.29 0.05 3.82
N MET A 128 -5.20 -0.06 2.52
CA MET A 128 -6.08 -0.85 1.67
C MET A 128 -5.39 -1.32 0.40
N TYR A 129 -6.08 -2.16 -0.35
CA TYR A 129 -5.74 -2.55 -1.72
C TYR A 129 -7.02 -2.71 -2.54
N THR A 130 -6.89 -2.77 -3.85
CA THR A 130 -7.98 -3.09 -4.78
C THR A 130 -7.57 -4.29 -5.62
N GLY A 131 -8.49 -4.90 -6.35
CA GLY A 131 -8.25 -6.12 -7.10
C GLY A 131 -8.46 -5.97 -8.60
N ILE A 132 -8.07 -7.03 -9.32
CA ILE A 132 -8.36 -7.31 -10.71
C ILE A 132 -9.16 -8.61 -10.75
N GLY A 133 -10.21 -8.66 -11.55
CA GLY A 133 -11.00 -9.87 -11.76
C GLY A 133 -11.21 -10.18 -13.22
N LEU A 134 -11.47 -11.44 -13.52
CA LEU A 134 -12.01 -11.90 -14.79
C LEU A 134 -13.53 -11.78 -14.74
N TYR A 135 -14.09 -10.95 -15.58
CA TYR A 135 -15.53 -10.70 -15.69
C TYR A 135 -16.10 -11.19 -16.99
N SER A 136 -17.40 -11.46 -16.99
CA SER A 136 -18.18 -11.70 -18.19
C SER A 136 -19.60 -11.16 -18.03
N ASN A 137 -20.19 -10.69 -19.13
CA ASN A 137 -21.61 -10.34 -19.16
C ASN A 137 -22.51 -11.56 -19.45
N GLU A 138 -21.95 -12.66 -19.94
CA GLU A 138 -22.69 -13.83 -20.42
C GLU A 138 -22.47 -15.08 -19.59
N TYR A 139 -21.26 -15.27 -19.02
CA TYR A 139 -20.83 -16.49 -18.34
C TYR A 139 -20.62 -16.26 -16.86
N THR A 140 -20.93 -17.28 -16.07
CA THR A 140 -20.79 -17.23 -14.60
C THR A 140 -19.68 -18.13 -14.07
N SER A 141 -19.07 -18.94 -14.95
CA SER A 141 -17.93 -19.78 -14.63
C SER A 141 -16.97 -19.90 -15.83
N VAL A 142 -15.71 -20.27 -15.57
CA VAL A 142 -14.69 -20.43 -16.62
C VAL A 142 -14.98 -21.59 -17.57
N GLU A 143 -15.69 -22.63 -17.09
CA GLU A 143 -16.08 -23.77 -17.89
C GLU A 143 -17.08 -23.41 -18.99
N GLU A 144 -17.94 -22.42 -18.74
CA GLU A 144 -18.96 -21.94 -19.67
C GLU A 144 -18.38 -21.11 -20.85
N ILE A 145 -17.15 -20.54 -20.68
CA ILE A 145 -16.50 -19.78 -21.75
C ILE A 145 -16.18 -20.71 -22.91
N PRO A 146 -16.71 -20.45 -24.14
CA PRO A 146 -16.52 -21.33 -25.30
C PRO A 146 -15.07 -21.37 -25.80
N ASP A 147 -14.70 -22.47 -26.45
CA ASP A 147 -13.43 -22.57 -27.17
C ASP A 147 -13.36 -21.50 -28.29
N GLY A 148 -12.17 -20.90 -28.46
CA GLY A 148 -11.95 -19.85 -29.45
C GLY A 148 -12.49 -18.47 -29.07
N SER A 149 -12.95 -18.30 -27.82
CA SER A 149 -13.46 -17.01 -27.34
C SER A 149 -12.36 -15.97 -27.23
N GLN A 150 -12.76 -14.70 -27.39
CA GLN A 150 -11.89 -13.55 -27.13
C GLN A 150 -11.97 -13.14 -25.66
N ILE A 151 -10.81 -12.92 -25.06
CA ILE A 151 -10.66 -12.40 -23.68
C ILE A 151 -9.77 -11.17 -23.72
N ALA A 152 -10.26 -10.03 -23.21
CA ALA A 152 -9.48 -8.81 -23.09
C ALA A 152 -8.57 -8.83 -21.86
N VAL A 153 -7.33 -8.38 -22.05
CA VAL A 153 -6.35 -8.14 -20.98
C VAL A 153 -5.76 -6.74 -21.12
N MET A 154 -5.16 -6.22 -20.06
CA MET A 154 -4.48 -4.92 -20.09
C MET A 154 -3.13 -5.04 -20.81
N ASN A 155 -2.69 -3.97 -21.49
CA ASN A 155 -1.50 -3.96 -22.34
C ASN A 155 -0.26 -3.33 -21.69
N ASP A 156 -0.34 -2.94 -20.43
CA ASP A 156 0.83 -2.53 -19.68
C ASP A 156 1.44 -3.72 -18.93
N ALA A 157 2.77 -3.82 -18.93
CA ALA A 157 3.48 -5.02 -18.52
C ALA A 157 3.09 -5.60 -17.14
N SER A 158 2.84 -4.72 -16.15
CA SER A 158 2.50 -5.18 -14.80
C SER A 158 1.08 -5.72 -14.71
N ASN A 159 0.12 -5.07 -15.36
CA ASN A 159 -1.28 -5.49 -15.33
C ASN A 159 -1.57 -6.63 -16.31
N GLU A 160 -0.83 -6.71 -17.42
CA GLU A 160 -0.85 -7.86 -18.32
C GLU A 160 -0.43 -9.13 -17.58
N ASP A 161 0.70 -9.09 -16.86
CA ASP A 161 1.16 -10.22 -16.04
C ASP A 161 0.11 -10.68 -15.03
N VAL A 162 -0.50 -9.75 -14.29
CA VAL A 162 -1.56 -10.11 -13.32
C VAL A 162 -2.77 -10.71 -14.05
N ALA A 163 -3.20 -10.15 -15.17
CA ALA A 163 -4.33 -10.66 -15.94
C ALA A 163 -4.06 -12.08 -16.46
N LEU A 164 -2.86 -12.32 -16.99
CA LEU A 164 -2.48 -13.66 -17.48
C LEU A 164 -2.39 -14.68 -16.34
N ARG A 165 -1.92 -14.28 -15.15
CA ARG A 165 -1.93 -15.17 -13.98
C ARG A 165 -3.34 -15.48 -13.48
N ILE A 166 -4.28 -14.55 -13.56
CA ILE A 166 -5.71 -14.85 -13.31
C ILE A 166 -6.22 -15.93 -14.27
N LEU A 167 -5.86 -15.85 -15.56
CA LEU A 167 -6.25 -16.87 -16.53
C LEU A 167 -5.54 -18.21 -16.30
N GLU A 168 -4.30 -18.20 -15.81
CA GLU A 168 -3.56 -19.41 -15.43
C GLU A 168 -4.16 -20.06 -14.18
N ASP A 169 -4.44 -19.29 -13.12
CA ASP A 169 -5.10 -19.77 -11.89
C ASP A 169 -6.49 -20.33 -12.15
N ALA A 170 -7.12 -19.87 -13.22
CA ALA A 170 -8.41 -20.39 -13.72
C ALA A 170 -8.28 -21.61 -14.67
N ASP A 171 -7.08 -22.18 -14.85
CA ASP A 171 -6.78 -23.28 -15.78
C ASP A 171 -7.17 -22.98 -17.26
N LEU A 172 -7.30 -21.71 -17.63
CA LEU A 172 -7.62 -21.29 -19.01
C LEU A 172 -6.39 -21.27 -19.93
N ILE A 173 -5.22 -20.95 -19.38
CA ILE A 173 -3.94 -20.95 -20.09
C ILE A 173 -2.85 -21.49 -19.15
N LYS A 174 -1.63 -21.71 -19.70
CA LYS A 174 -0.42 -21.92 -18.92
C LYS A 174 0.67 -21.02 -19.42
N ILE A 175 1.39 -20.38 -18.48
CA ILE A 175 2.49 -19.48 -18.74
C ILE A 175 3.82 -20.23 -18.56
N SER A 176 4.87 -19.81 -19.24
CA SER A 176 6.24 -20.33 -19.07
C SER A 176 6.76 -20.13 -17.64
N GLU A 177 7.42 -21.15 -17.07
CA GLU A 177 7.77 -21.19 -15.62
C GLU A 177 8.77 -20.10 -15.16
N ASP A 178 9.65 -19.60 -16.00
CA ASP A 178 10.75 -18.71 -15.60
C ASP A 178 10.55 -17.25 -16.08
N VAL A 179 9.31 -16.75 -16.05
CA VAL A 179 9.00 -15.39 -16.51
C VAL A 179 8.67 -14.49 -15.33
N GLU A 180 9.39 -13.36 -15.21
CA GLU A 180 9.19 -12.37 -14.15
C GLU A 180 7.93 -11.54 -14.41
N LEU A 181 7.75 -11.06 -15.64
CA LEU A 181 6.54 -10.38 -16.12
C LEU A 181 6.06 -11.10 -17.37
N ALA A 182 4.96 -11.84 -17.25
CA ALA A 182 4.39 -12.60 -18.36
C ALA A 182 3.70 -11.69 -19.36
N THR A 183 3.84 -12.03 -20.64
CA THR A 183 3.15 -11.44 -21.77
C THR A 183 2.38 -12.52 -22.54
N VAL A 184 1.49 -12.15 -23.45
CA VAL A 184 0.77 -13.10 -24.31
C VAL A 184 1.73 -14.06 -25.05
N ALA A 185 2.96 -13.62 -25.35
CA ALA A 185 3.98 -14.45 -26.01
C ALA A 185 4.53 -15.59 -25.13
N ASP A 186 4.34 -15.51 -23.81
CA ASP A 186 4.82 -16.50 -22.85
C ASP A 186 3.80 -17.61 -22.58
N ILE A 187 2.63 -17.58 -23.21
CA ILE A 187 1.62 -18.62 -23.09
C ILE A 187 2.10 -19.90 -23.82
N VAL A 188 2.28 -20.98 -23.06
CA VAL A 188 2.77 -22.28 -23.54
C VAL A 188 1.64 -23.30 -23.76
N GLU A 189 0.51 -23.18 -23.05
CA GLU A 189 -0.69 -23.98 -23.25
C GLU A 189 -1.94 -23.10 -23.27
N ASN A 190 -2.85 -23.41 -24.19
CA ASN A 190 -4.12 -22.72 -24.35
C ASN A 190 -5.16 -23.75 -24.84
N PRO A 191 -5.69 -24.59 -23.92
CA PRO A 191 -6.51 -25.74 -24.27
C PRO A 191 -7.82 -25.38 -24.96
N LYS A 192 -8.38 -24.19 -24.66
CA LYS A 192 -9.60 -23.67 -25.30
C LYS A 192 -9.34 -22.85 -26.57
N ASN A 193 -8.08 -22.68 -26.99
CA ASN A 193 -7.69 -21.82 -28.13
C ASN A 193 -8.24 -20.40 -28.00
N LEU A 194 -8.19 -19.81 -26.82
CA LEU A 194 -8.66 -18.47 -26.55
C LEU A 194 -7.82 -17.42 -27.31
N GLU A 195 -8.45 -16.38 -27.80
CA GLU A 195 -7.80 -15.21 -28.38
C GLU A 195 -7.62 -14.17 -27.29
N ILE A 196 -6.38 -13.97 -26.82
CA ILE A 196 -6.08 -12.96 -25.80
C ILE A 196 -5.84 -11.63 -26.49
N ILE A 197 -6.64 -10.62 -26.17
CA ILE A 197 -6.64 -9.31 -26.81
C ILE A 197 -6.14 -8.26 -25.82
N GLU A 198 -4.95 -7.75 -26.08
CA GLU A 198 -4.33 -6.69 -25.29
C GLU A 198 -4.94 -5.32 -25.64
N MET A 199 -5.31 -4.55 -24.63
CA MET A 199 -5.84 -3.20 -24.81
C MET A 199 -5.53 -2.30 -23.60
N GLU A 200 -5.78 -1.01 -23.78
CA GLU A 200 -5.67 -0.03 -22.70
C GLU A 200 -6.63 -0.39 -21.55
N GLN A 201 -6.15 -0.28 -20.32
CA GLN A 201 -6.83 -0.82 -19.12
C GLN A 201 -8.28 -0.32 -18.94
N ALA A 202 -8.57 0.95 -19.23
CA ALA A 202 -9.94 1.47 -19.12
C ALA A 202 -10.88 0.94 -20.21
N GLN A 203 -10.33 0.40 -21.30
CA GLN A 203 -11.11 -0.18 -22.41
C GLN A 203 -11.57 -1.62 -22.10
N THR A 204 -10.91 -2.32 -21.19
CA THR A 204 -11.25 -3.72 -20.85
C THR A 204 -12.69 -3.89 -20.39
N VAL A 205 -13.23 -2.92 -19.63
CA VAL A 205 -14.63 -2.94 -19.18
C VAL A 205 -15.60 -2.79 -20.35
N THR A 206 -15.28 -1.95 -21.34
CA THR A 206 -16.11 -1.78 -22.54
C THR A 206 -16.05 -3.03 -23.42
N ALA A 207 -14.91 -3.73 -23.46
CA ALA A 207 -14.75 -4.97 -24.20
C ALA A 207 -15.71 -6.09 -23.75
N LEU A 208 -16.25 -6.03 -22.53
CA LEU A 208 -17.28 -6.96 -22.05
C LEU A 208 -18.60 -6.93 -22.86
N GLU A 209 -18.81 -5.91 -23.70
CA GLU A 209 -19.98 -5.84 -24.57
C GLU A 209 -19.83 -6.74 -25.82
N ASP A 210 -18.60 -6.99 -26.26
CA ASP A 210 -18.29 -7.67 -27.52
C ASP A 210 -17.47 -8.95 -27.35
N MET A 211 -16.82 -9.14 -26.18
CA MET A 211 -15.94 -10.27 -25.88
C MET A 211 -16.54 -11.18 -24.80
N ALA A 212 -16.13 -12.43 -24.81
CA ALA A 212 -16.62 -13.42 -23.86
C ALA A 212 -16.29 -13.09 -22.40
N ALA A 213 -15.10 -12.54 -22.18
CA ALA A 213 -14.64 -12.10 -20.86
C ALA A 213 -13.56 -11.00 -20.97
N ALA A 214 -13.28 -10.33 -19.85
CA ALA A 214 -12.21 -9.36 -19.74
C ALA A 214 -11.64 -9.33 -18.32
N CYS A 215 -10.32 -9.16 -18.20
CA CYS A 215 -9.68 -8.83 -16.93
C CYS A 215 -9.80 -7.32 -16.68
N CYS A 216 -10.50 -6.95 -15.60
CA CYS A 216 -10.78 -5.55 -15.29
C CYS A 216 -10.43 -5.24 -13.84
N TRP A 217 -9.96 -4.01 -13.61
CA TRP A 217 -9.85 -3.46 -12.27
C TRP A 217 -11.22 -3.30 -11.60
N PHE A 218 -11.31 -3.57 -10.30
CA PHE A 218 -12.51 -3.30 -9.51
C PHE A 218 -12.93 -1.83 -9.60
N THR A 219 -11.96 -0.92 -9.56
CA THR A 219 -12.18 0.53 -9.73
C THR A 219 -12.80 0.87 -11.09
N HIS A 220 -12.40 0.20 -12.16
CA HIS A 220 -12.96 0.43 -13.51
C HIS A 220 -14.38 -0.11 -13.62
N MET A 221 -14.68 -1.27 -13.03
CA MET A 221 -16.04 -1.82 -12.97
C MET A 221 -16.96 -0.84 -12.25
N ALA A 222 -16.57 -0.38 -11.06
CA ALA A 222 -17.33 0.60 -10.29
C ALA A 222 -17.55 1.92 -11.04
N SER A 223 -16.54 2.42 -11.78
CA SER A 223 -16.61 3.70 -12.49
C SER A 223 -17.69 3.74 -13.58
N VAL A 224 -18.08 2.58 -14.12
CA VAL A 224 -19.16 2.45 -15.10
C VAL A 224 -20.46 1.92 -14.48
N GLY A 225 -20.54 1.83 -13.15
CA GLY A 225 -21.73 1.38 -12.41
C GLY A 225 -21.98 -0.13 -12.50
N LYS A 226 -20.95 -0.93 -12.83
CA LYS A 226 -20.99 -2.40 -12.74
C LYS A 226 -20.55 -2.83 -11.34
N ASP A 227 -21.02 -4.00 -10.91
CA ASP A 227 -20.67 -4.60 -9.62
C ASP A 227 -19.22 -5.15 -9.65
N PRO A 228 -18.30 -4.60 -8.85
CA PRO A 228 -16.91 -5.07 -8.79
C PRO A 228 -16.75 -6.48 -8.24
N SER A 229 -17.73 -6.98 -7.45
CA SER A 229 -17.70 -8.32 -6.87
C SER A 229 -18.21 -9.42 -7.81
N SER A 230 -18.73 -9.05 -9.00
CA SER A 230 -19.31 -9.98 -9.98
C SER A 230 -18.29 -10.74 -10.82
N TYR A 231 -17.03 -10.79 -10.40
CA TYR A 231 -15.98 -11.53 -11.09
C TYR A 231 -16.22 -13.05 -11.06
N ILE A 232 -15.79 -13.75 -12.12
CA ILE A 232 -15.74 -15.22 -12.17
C ILE A 232 -14.54 -15.72 -11.35
N VAL A 233 -13.39 -15.10 -11.54
CA VAL A 233 -12.14 -15.35 -10.83
C VAL A 233 -11.47 -14.00 -10.53
N ARG A 234 -10.83 -13.88 -9.38
CA ARG A 234 -10.03 -12.68 -9.04
C ARG A 234 -8.57 -13.05 -8.89
N ASP A 235 -7.74 -12.03 -8.89
CA ASP A 235 -6.32 -12.16 -8.59
C ASP A 235 -6.07 -12.65 -7.16
N GLY A 236 -4.93 -13.32 -6.97
CA GLY A 236 -4.40 -13.72 -5.67
C GLY A 236 -3.22 -12.86 -5.19
N VAL A 237 -2.79 -11.84 -5.95
CA VAL A 237 -1.52 -11.13 -5.71
C VAL A 237 -1.69 -9.67 -5.29
N MET A 238 -2.82 -9.05 -5.58
CA MET A 238 -3.04 -7.62 -5.33
C MET A 238 -3.03 -7.23 -3.85
N ILE A 239 -3.23 -8.19 -2.94
CA ILE A 239 -3.00 -8.01 -1.50
C ILE A 239 -1.55 -7.59 -1.19
N ASN A 240 -0.59 -7.85 -2.07
CA ASN A 240 0.81 -7.44 -1.92
C ASN A 240 1.11 -6.04 -2.49
N TYR A 241 0.09 -5.37 -3.04
CA TYR A 241 0.22 -4.04 -3.64
C TYR A 241 -0.59 -2.99 -2.87
N PRO A 242 -0.19 -2.64 -1.62
CA PRO A 242 -0.94 -1.72 -0.79
C PRO A 242 -1.06 -0.33 -1.43
N MET A 243 -2.20 0.30 -1.14
CA MET A 243 -2.51 1.69 -1.42
C MET A 243 -2.61 2.47 -0.11
N GLY A 244 -2.27 3.76 -0.13
CA GLY A 244 -2.40 4.58 1.07
C GLY A 244 -1.65 5.91 1.00
N VAL A 245 -0.93 6.21 2.07
CA VAL A 245 -0.24 7.48 2.32
C VAL A 245 1.21 7.37 1.88
N PHE A 246 1.65 8.25 0.99
CA PHE A 246 3.05 8.37 0.56
C PHE A 246 3.60 9.76 0.90
N VAL A 247 4.79 9.78 1.43
CA VAL A 247 5.52 10.99 1.83
C VAL A 247 6.98 10.87 1.39
N LYS A 248 7.78 11.93 1.51
CA LYS A 248 9.23 11.78 1.40
C LYS A 248 9.73 10.81 2.47
N SER A 249 10.71 9.97 2.16
CA SER A 249 11.22 8.92 3.05
C SER A 249 11.61 9.43 4.44
N GLU A 250 12.13 10.65 4.53
CA GLU A 250 12.48 11.32 5.80
C GLU A 250 11.27 11.55 6.73
N ASN A 251 10.05 11.58 6.19
CA ASN A 251 8.81 11.83 6.93
C ASN A 251 8.00 10.54 7.19
N ALA A 252 8.44 9.38 6.70
CA ALA A 252 7.63 8.15 6.74
C ALA A 252 7.32 7.66 8.17
N GLU A 253 8.15 8.02 9.14
CA GLU A 253 8.00 7.64 10.55
C GLU A 253 7.56 8.84 11.43
N SER A 254 7.23 10.00 10.84
CA SER A 254 6.76 11.15 11.61
C SER A 254 5.38 10.92 12.18
N ASP A 255 5.12 11.44 13.39
CA ASP A 255 3.86 11.26 14.12
C ASP A 255 2.64 11.64 13.25
N TRP A 256 2.73 12.74 12.51
CA TRP A 256 1.65 13.22 11.66
C TRP A 256 1.37 12.30 10.46
N ALA A 257 2.40 11.71 9.85
CA ALA A 257 2.22 10.81 8.71
C ALA A 257 1.66 9.45 9.15
N VAL A 258 2.19 8.90 10.25
CA VAL A 258 1.70 7.66 10.85
C VAL A 258 0.25 7.81 11.30
N ALA A 259 -0.10 8.89 11.99
CA ALA A 259 -1.48 9.18 12.41
C ALA A 259 -2.46 9.24 11.22
N MET A 260 -2.01 9.75 10.05
CA MET A 260 -2.81 9.75 8.82
C MET A 260 -3.02 8.32 8.29
N ALA A 261 -1.97 7.52 8.25
CA ALA A 261 -2.07 6.12 7.80
C ALA A 261 -2.95 5.28 8.74
N GLU A 262 -2.87 5.51 10.05
CA GLU A 262 -3.71 4.84 11.06
C GLU A 262 -5.21 5.11 10.86
N CYS A 263 -5.60 6.26 10.30
CA CYS A 263 -6.99 6.55 10.01
C CYS A 263 -7.64 5.50 9.09
N PHE A 264 -6.88 4.88 8.18
CA PHE A 264 -7.40 3.84 7.30
C PHE A 264 -7.65 2.49 8.00
N ARG A 265 -7.19 2.33 9.23
CA ARG A 265 -7.52 1.18 10.10
C ARG A 265 -8.78 1.41 10.91
N ASP A 266 -9.34 2.59 10.86
CA ASP A 266 -10.55 2.94 11.61
C ASP A 266 -11.80 2.46 10.87
N PRO A 267 -12.70 1.71 11.56
CA PRO A 267 -13.92 1.18 10.94
C PRO A 267 -14.86 2.26 10.37
N GLU A 268 -14.93 3.45 10.99
CA GLU A 268 -15.80 4.53 10.50
C GLU A 268 -15.25 5.14 9.20
N VAL A 269 -13.91 5.19 9.04
CA VAL A 269 -13.26 5.63 7.81
C VAL A 269 -13.46 4.60 6.71
N GLN A 270 -13.32 3.31 7.04
CA GLN A 270 -13.54 2.20 6.10
C GLN A 270 -14.99 2.18 5.61
N GLU A 271 -15.96 2.35 6.52
CA GLU A 271 -17.38 2.40 6.17
C GLU A 271 -17.69 3.56 5.19
N LYS A 272 -17.13 4.75 5.40
CA LYS A 272 -17.32 5.90 4.48
C LYS A 272 -16.74 5.63 3.08
N ILE A 273 -15.57 4.94 3.01
CA ILE A 273 -14.98 4.55 1.73
C ILE A 273 -15.86 3.51 1.03
N GLU A 274 -16.33 2.50 1.77
CA GLU A 274 -17.20 1.45 1.28
C GLU A 274 -18.58 1.97 0.82
N GLU A 275 -19.14 2.98 1.48
CA GLU A 275 -20.39 3.64 1.03
C GLU A 275 -20.25 4.27 -0.36
N THR A 276 -19.05 4.77 -0.71
CA THR A 276 -18.82 5.40 -2.01
C THR A 276 -18.34 4.42 -3.05
N PHE A 277 -17.54 3.44 -2.64
CA PHE A 277 -16.90 2.43 -3.48
C PHE A 277 -17.21 1.01 -2.97
N PRO A 278 -18.46 0.56 -2.99
CA PRO A 278 -18.81 -0.76 -2.48
C PRO A 278 -18.05 -1.85 -3.23
N GLU A 279 -17.45 -2.79 -2.48
CA GLU A 279 -16.71 -3.95 -2.98
C GLU A 279 -15.47 -3.61 -3.84
N VAL A 280 -14.97 -2.37 -3.79
CA VAL A 280 -13.80 -1.93 -4.59
C VAL A 280 -12.50 -2.10 -3.83
N PHE A 281 -12.51 -1.79 -2.52
CA PHE A 281 -11.32 -1.80 -1.68
C PHE A 281 -11.44 -2.81 -0.56
N GLU A 282 -10.33 -3.47 -0.28
CA GLU A 282 -10.17 -4.33 0.88
C GLU A 282 -9.15 -3.69 1.84
N PHE A 283 -9.43 -3.77 3.15
CA PHE A 283 -8.63 -3.11 4.17
C PHE A 283 -7.73 -4.11 4.89
N TYR A 284 -6.47 -3.76 5.06
CA TYR A 284 -5.55 -4.57 5.85
C TYR A 284 -5.93 -4.54 7.33
N THR A 285 -5.80 -5.67 7.98
CA THR A 285 -5.91 -5.81 9.45
C THR A 285 -4.54 -5.87 10.12
N SER A 286 -3.50 -6.27 9.37
CA SER A 286 -2.09 -6.29 9.76
C SER A 286 -1.20 -6.03 8.54
N ASP A 287 -0.05 -5.41 8.75
CA ASP A 287 0.95 -5.20 7.69
C ASP A 287 1.61 -6.52 7.25
N ASP A 288 1.57 -7.55 8.11
CA ASP A 288 2.08 -8.89 7.80
C ASP A 288 1.28 -9.62 6.70
N GLN A 289 0.13 -9.07 6.27
CA GLN A 289 -0.62 -9.58 5.14
C GLN A 289 0.07 -9.32 3.80
N VAL A 290 0.97 -8.32 3.75
CA VAL A 290 1.79 -8.02 2.58
C VAL A 290 3.05 -8.89 2.64
N THR A 291 3.20 -9.76 1.65
CA THR A 291 4.41 -10.60 1.48
C THR A 291 5.29 -9.99 0.38
N GLU A 292 6.61 -9.90 0.64
CA GLU A 292 7.59 -9.43 -0.34
C GLU A 292 7.85 -10.46 -1.44
#